data_90e988fb419782bff64dd29f35bfdd64
#
_entry.id   90e988fb419782bff64dd29f35bfdd64
#
_cell.length_a   1.000
_cell.length_b   1.000
_cell.length_c   1.000
_cell.angle_alpha   90.00
_cell.angle_beta   90.00
_cell.angle_gamma   90.00
#
_symmetry.space_group_name_H-M   'P 1'
#
loop_
_entity.id
_entity.type
_entity.pdbx_description
1 polymer ?
#
loop_
_entity_poly.entity_id
_entity_poly.type
_entity_poly.pdbx_seq_one_letter_code
_entity_poly.pdbx_strand_id
1 'polypeptide(L)'
;MVRVTVPATSANMGSGYDRIGIALELYNVIDLAENDHIDISDKNGQYVPQDESNLIYQCAKRVYDECGKPLSGLTIVEDCAIPQTRGLGSSSACTVAGIMGANMLLGEPLDRNAVIDLAATIEGHPDNSTPAILGGFCVALLENGHVHHVRVPVHGAIDFVVFIPDFQLSTEKARAALPKTIDHHDAVYNLARAALLAGSLTTGKLENLDAATGDCLHQPYRFGLIENGEDIVREAKKLGALGAFISGAGPSIVAIVYKGDRDYITRAQELCEKLYPHWKAVQLRCDEVGATVKRL
;
A
#
# COMPACT_ATOMS: atom_id res chain seq x y z
N MET A 1 18.02 -14.85 14.07
CA MET A 1 17.43 -13.54 13.68
C MET A 1 17.13 -13.57 12.20
N VAL A 2 16.02 -12.97 11.79
CA VAL A 2 15.64 -12.81 10.38
C VAL A 2 15.38 -11.35 10.09
N ARG A 3 15.65 -10.90 8.87
CA ARG A 3 15.33 -9.57 8.37
C ARG A 3 14.29 -9.66 7.28
N VAL A 4 13.22 -8.92 7.44
CA VAL A 4 12.16 -8.76 6.43
C VAL A 4 12.23 -7.34 5.88
N THR A 5 12.25 -7.20 4.56
CA THR A 5 12.15 -5.91 3.87
C THR A 5 10.85 -5.91 3.09
N VAL A 6 9.98 -4.94 3.35
CA VAL A 6 8.64 -4.86 2.76
C VAL A 6 8.44 -3.52 2.07
N PRO A 7 8.04 -3.49 0.79
CA PRO A 7 7.77 -2.26 0.07
C PRO A 7 6.49 -1.57 0.54
N ALA A 8 6.43 -0.26 0.35
CA ALA A 8 5.20 0.52 0.42
C ALA A 8 4.22 0.07 -0.67
N THR A 9 2.94 0.36 -0.46
CA THR A 9 1.91 0.07 -1.46
C THR A 9 0.96 1.23 -1.64
N SER A 10 0.42 1.35 -2.85
CA SER A 10 -0.69 2.23 -3.14
C SER A 10 -1.87 1.39 -3.62
N ALA A 11 -2.92 1.35 -2.82
CA ALA A 11 -4.13 0.59 -3.07
C ALA A 11 -5.21 1.43 -3.78
N ASN A 12 -6.23 0.78 -4.27
CA ASN A 12 -7.38 1.32 -4.98
C ASN A 12 -7.05 1.89 -6.37
N MET A 13 -6.01 2.68 -6.51
CA MET A 13 -5.56 3.32 -7.76
C MET A 13 -6.70 4.01 -8.54
N GLY A 14 -7.57 4.74 -7.83
CA GLY A 14 -8.81 5.30 -8.35
C GLY A 14 -9.92 4.25 -8.41
N SER A 15 -10.22 3.72 -9.58
CA SER A 15 -11.38 2.86 -9.81
C SER A 15 -11.31 1.44 -9.21
N GLY A 16 -10.14 1.00 -8.75
CA GLY A 16 -9.91 -0.40 -8.31
C GLY A 16 -10.15 -0.64 -6.83
N TYR A 17 -11.19 -0.05 -6.25
CA TYR A 17 -11.49 -0.08 -4.82
C TYR A 17 -11.43 -1.48 -4.21
N ASP A 18 -10.62 -1.63 -3.14
CA ASP A 18 -10.36 -2.87 -2.38
C ASP A 18 -9.87 -4.07 -3.24
N ARG A 19 -9.43 -3.86 -4.50
CA ARG A 19 -9.04 -4.95 -5.43
C ARG A 19 -7.74 -4.72 -6.16
N ILE A 20 -7.34 -3.48 -6.34
CA ILE A 20 -6.18 -3.12 -7.14
C ILE A 20 -5.15 -2.42 -6.26
N GLY A 21 -3.89 -2.83 -6.38
CA GLY A 21 -2.79 -2.20 -5.69
C GLY A 21 -1.46 -2.37 -6.41
N ILE A 22 -0.50 -1.52 -6.04
CA ILE A 22 0.85 -1.53 -6.59
C ILE A 22 1.88 -1.38 -5.48
N ALA A 23 2.99 -2.09 -5.59
CA ALA A 23 4.14 -1.94 -4.72
C ALA A 23 5.06 -0.79 -5.21
N LEU A 24 5.64 -0.05 -4.27
CA LEU A 24 6.46 1.13 -4.53
C LEU A 24 7.81 1.03 -3.79
N GLU A 25 8.90 1.50 -4.41
CA GLU A 25 10.27 1.47 -3.87
C GLU A 25 10.47 2.44 -2.68
N LEU A 26 9.78 2.17 -1.59
CA LEU A 26 9.95 2.77 -0.26
C LEU A 26 9.72 1.66 0.76
N TYR A 27 10.63 1.43 1.70
CA TYR A 27 10.65 0.17 2.43
C TYR A 27 10.60 0.35 3.93
N ASN A 28 9.90 -0.58 4.61
CA ASN A 28 10.14 -0.89 6.01
C ASN A 28 11.08 -2.10 6.09
N VAL A 29 12.02 -2.05 7.04
CA VAL A 29 12.96 -3.13 7.34
C VAL A 29 12.75 -3.55 8.79
N ILE A 30 12.38 -4.81 9.00
CA ILE A 30 12.04 -5.35 10.31
C ILE A 30 12.95 -6.54 10.60
N ASP A 31 13.66 -6.47 11.73
CA ASP A 31 14.45 -7.59 12.24
C ASP A 31 13.65 -8.31 13.33
N LEU A 32 13.53 -9.65 13.23
CA LEU A 32 12.82 -10.49 14.21
C LEU A 32 13.71 -11.61 14.70
N ALA A 33 13.61 -11.91 15.99
CA ALA A 33 14.22 -13.09 16.59
C ALA A 33 13.31 -13.64 17.69
N GLU A 34 13.28 -14.97 17.87
CA GLU A 34 12.64 -15.57 19.06
C GLU A 34 13.34 -15.10 20.33
N ASN A 35 12.56 -14.87 21.38
CA ASN A 35 13.00 -14.46 22.69
C ASN A 35 12.08 -15.10 23.76
N ASP A 36 12.46 -15.05 25.03
CA ASP A 36 11.65 -15.48 26.17
C ASP A 36 10.68 -14.38 26.67
N HIS A 37 10.82 -13.15 26.16
CA HIS A 37 9.97 -12.00 26.45
C HIS A 37 9.77 -11.14 25.19
N ILE A 38 8.87 -10.14 25.28
CA ILE A 38 8.66 -9.17 24.23
C ILE A 38 9.67 -8.03 24.38
N ASP A 39 10.47 -7.78 23.34
CA ASP A 39 11.47 -6.71 23.28
C ASP A 39 11.33 -6.00 21.92
N ILE A 40 10.67 -4.82 21.91
CA ILE A 40 10.34 -4.09 20.67
C ILE A 40 10.97 -2.71 20.72
N SER A 41 11.68 -2.35 19.65
CA SER A 41 12.32 -1.06 19.50
C SER A 41 12.17 -0.51 18.08
N ASP A 42 12.19 0.82 17.95
CA ASP A 42 12.19 1.54 16.67
C ASP A 42 13.50 2.32 16.52
N LYS A 43 14.14 2.25 15.34
CA LYS A 43 15.41 2.93 15.06
C LYS A 43 15.24 4.42 14.75
N ASN A 44 14.05 4.83 14.37
CA ASN A 44 13.74 6.18 13.90
C ASN A 44 13.16 7.08 15.01
N GLY A 45 13.05 6.54 16.24
CA GLY A 45 12.50 7.25 17.40
C GLY A 45 10.98 7.47 17.31
N GLN A 46 10.29 6.71 16.46
CA GLN A 46 8.83 6.73 16.38
C GLN A 46 8.24 5.93 17.54
N TYR A 47 7.08 6.36 18.02
CA TYR A 47 6.35 5.56 18.99
C TYR A 47 5.79 4.31 18.32
N VAL A 48 6.16 3.14 18.87
CA VAL A 48 5.58 1.84 18.53
C VAL A 48 5.14 1.14 19.81
N PRO A 49 4.01 0.41 19.83
CA PRO A 49 3.63 -0.39 20.97
C PRO A 49 4.72 -1.40 21.31
N GLN A 50 5.12 -1.46 22.58
CA GLN A 50 6.19 -2.33 23.07
C GLN A 50 5.66 -3.58 23.80
N ASP A 51 4.43 -3.97 23.52
CA ASP A 51 3.73 -5.09 24.13
C ASP A 51 2.97 -5.92 23.08
N GLU A 52 2.11 -6.81 23.50
CA GLU A 52 1.29 -7.69 22.66
C GLU A 52 0.35 -6.93 21.69
N SER A 53 0.15 -5.62 21.87
CA SER A 53 -0.64 -4.79 20.96
C SER A 53 0.12 -4.37 19.69
N ASN A 54 1.43 -4.62 19.63
CA ASN A 54 2.23 -4.37 18.42
C ASN A 54 1.75 -5.24 17.25
N LEU A 55 1.46 -4.63 16.11
CA LEU A 55 0.88 -5.31 14.96
C LEU A 55 1.81 -6.41 14.39
N ILE A 56 3.12 -6.17 14.36
CA ILE A 56 4.09 -7.14 13.87
C ILE A 56 4.09 -8.37 14.79
N TYR A 57 4.08 -8.15 16.11
CA TYR A 57 3.98 -9.21 17.10
C TYR A 57 2.68 -10.01 16.96
N GLN A 58 1.53 -9.34 16.83
CA GLN A 58 0.23 -10.00 16.64
C GLN A 58 0.20 -10.88 15.39
N CYS A 59 0.73 -10.37 14.27
CA CYS A 59 0.79 -11.11 13.02
C CYS A 59 1.76 -12.30 13.11
N ALA A 60 2.91 -12.11 13.77
CA ALA A 60 3.85 -13.21 14.02
C ALA A 60 3.21 -14.28 14.91
N LYS A 61 2.56 -13.88 16.01
CA LYS A 61 1.86 -14.79 16.91
C LYS A 61 0.79 -15.60 16.16
N ARG A 62 0.05 -14.96 15.26
CA ARG A 62 -0.95 -15.65 14.44
C ARG A 62 -0.35 -16.80 13.62
N VAL A 63 0.85 -16.63 13.06
CA VAL A 63 1.56 -17.71 12.33
C VAL A 63 1.94 -18.86 13.27
N TYR A 64 2.46 -18.54 14.46
CA TYR A 64 2.77 -19.57 15.46
C TYR A 64 1.53 -20.37 15.88
N ASP A 65 0.40 -19.67 16.11
CA ASP A 65 -0.87 -20.29 16.48
C ASP A 65 -1.41 -21.20 15.35
N GLU A 66 -1.36 -20.76 14.10
CA GLU A 66 -1.76 -21.55 12.90
C GLU A 66 -0.90 -22.83 12.76
N CYS A 67 0.38 -22.75 13.12
CA CYS A 67 1.30 -23.88 13.09
C CYS A 67 1.26 -24.76 14.37
N GLY A 68 0.42 -24.41 15.34
CA GLY A 68 0.33 -25.13 16.64
C GLY A 68 1.64 -25.05 17.44
N LYS A 69 2.39 -23.96 17.33
CA LYS A 69 3.66 -23.72 18.03
C LYS A 69 3.50 -22.66 19.11
N PRO A 70 4.08 -22.87 20.31
CA PRO A 70 4.09 -21.82 21.32
C PRO A 70 5.04 -20.67 20.91
N LEU A 71 4.65 -19.44 21.22
CA LEU A 71 5.52 -18.27 21.13
C LEU A 71 5.68 -17.67 22.52
N SER A 72 6.89 -17.70 23.08
CA SER A 72 7.20 -17.12 24.40
C SER A 72 7.40 -15.61 24.33
N GLY A 73 8.02 -15.11 23.27
CA GLY A 73 8.27 -13.71 23.01
C GLY A 73 9.07 -13.50 21.74
N LEU A 74 9.24 -12.23 21.34
CA LEU A 74 10.01 -11.83 20.17
C LEU A 74 10.83 -10.59 20.47
N THR A 75 12.04 -10.54 19.98
CA THR A 75 12.75 -9.29 19.74
C THR A 75 12.34 -8.78 18.36
N ILE A 76 11.85 -7.54 18.29
CA ILE A 76 11.45 -6.86 17.05
C ILE A 76 12.18 -5.51 16.99
N VAL A 77 12.91 -5.27 15.91
CA VAL A 77 13.56 -3.98 15.65
C VAL A 77 13.00 -3.39 14.37
N GLU A 78 12.30 -2.28 14.51
CA GLU A 78 11.63 -1.58 13.42
C GLU A 78 12.54 -0.48 12.82
N ASP A 79 12.67 -0.46 11.50
CA ASP A 79 13.31 0.61 10.72
C ASP A 79 12.34 0.98 9.60
N CYS A 80 11.39 1.87 9.94
CA CYS A 80 10.22 2.14 9.12
C CYS A 80 10.34 3.49 8.41
N ALA A 81 10.58 3.49 7.09
CA ALA A 81 10.57 4.67 6.25
C ALA A 81 9.18 4.97 5.64
N ILE A 82 8.27 4.01 5.61
CA ILE A 82 6.91 4.21 5.10
C ILE A 82 6.11 5.03 6.13
N PRO A 83 5.61 6.22 5.78
CA PRO A 83 4.92 7.08 6.73
C PRO A 83 3.58 6.43 7.17
N GLN A 84 3.38 6.39 8.49
CA GLN A 84 2.19 5.79 9.10
C GLN A 84 0.94 6.62 8.80
N THR A 85 -0.21 5.94 8.60
CA THR A 85 -1.53 6.58 8.38
C THR A 85 -1.55 7.62 7.26
N ARG A 86 -0.77 7.38 6.20
CA ARG A 86 -0.66 8.23 5.00
C ARG A 86 -1.15 7.55 3.72
N GLY A 87 -1.80 6.37 3.81
CA GLY A 87 -2.30 5.66 2.63
C GLY A 87 -1.22 5.00 1.79
N LEU A 88 -0.04 4.72 2.36
CA LEU A 88 1.08 4.07 1.68
C LEU A 88 1.36 2.65 2.19
N GLY A 89 0.37 1.98 2.76
CA GLY A 89 0.45 0.57 3.13
C GLY A 89 1.36 0.28 4.34
N SER A 90 1.63 1.26 5.23
CA SER A 90 2.51 1.04 6.40
C SER A 90 1.99 -0.08 7.31
N SER A 91 0.67 -0.16 7.55
CA SER A 91 0.07 -1.25 8.33
C SER A 91 0.28 -2.60 7.64
N SER A 92 0.00 -2.67 6.33
CA SER A 92 0.20 -3.90 5.54
C SER A 92 1.65 -4.34 5.51
N ALA A 93 2.60 -3.39 5.46
CA ALA A 93 4.02 -3.70 5.55
C ALA A 93 4.37 -4.33 6.90
N CYS A 94 3.78 -3.87 8.01
CA CYS A 94 3.93 -4.47 9.34
C CYS A 94 3.29 -5.87 9.41
N THR A 95 2.07 -6.02 8.87
CA THR A 95 1.37 -7.31 8.77
C THR A 95 2.22 -8.34 8.03
N VAL A 96 2.69 -7.98 6.84
CA VAL A 96 3.51 -8.85 5.99
C VAL A 96 4.85 -9.18 6.67
N ALA A 97 5.49 -8.19 7.32
CA ALA A 97 6.76 -8.41 8.03
C ALA A 97 6.59 -9.42 9.18
N GLY A 98 5.52 -9.29 9.97
CA GLY A 98 5.22 -10.21 11.06
C GLY A 98 4.99 -11.64 10.56
N ILE A 99 4.16 -11.80 9.52
CA ILE A 99 3.86 -13.12 8.93
C ILE A 99 5.10 -13.75 8.32
N MET A 100 5.80 -13.05 7.43
CA MET A 100 6.96 -13.61 6.73
C MET A 100 8.14 -13.86 7.68
N GLY A 101 8.34 -12.98 8.67
CA GLY A 101 9.38 -13.15 9.68
C GLY A 101 9.14 -14.38 10.54
N ALA A 102 7.93 -14.56 11.07
CA ALA A 102 7.55 -15.73 11.86
C ALA A 102 7.61 -17.01 11.02
N ASN A 103 7.13 -16.98 9.78
CA ASN A 103 7.20 -18.12 8.87
C ASN A 103 8.64 -18.59 8.66
N MET A 104 9.58 -17.65 8.42
CA MET A 104 11.01 -17.97 8.27
C MET A 104 11.63 -18.50 9.59
N LEU A 105 11.26 -17.96 10.76
CA LEU A 105 11.72 -18.45 12.07
C LEU A 105 11.30 -19.89 12.30
N LEU A 106 10.09 -20.27 11.90
CA LEU A 106 9.53 -21.62 11.98
C LEU A 106 10.03 -22.59 10.89
N GLY A 107 10.87 -22.14 9.95
CA GLY A 107 11.40 -22.96 8.86
C GLY A 107 10.47 -23.05 7.64
N GLU A 108 9.65 -22.01 7.42
CA GLU A 108 8.78 -21.80 6.25
C GLU A 108 7.67 -22.85 6.08
N PRO A 109 6.87 -23.13 7.15
CA PRO A 109 5.75 -24.08 7.06
C PRO A 109 4.62 -23.60 6.15
N LEU A 110 4.46 -22.28 5.94
CA LEU A 110 3.47 -21.68 5.06
C LEU A 110 4.09 -21.41 3.69
N ASP A 111 3.45 -21.88 2.64
CA ASP A 111 3.82 -21.50 1.28
C ASP A 111 3.41 -20.04 0.98
N ARG A 112 3.81 -19.53 -0.20
CA ARG A 112 3.57 -18.13 -0.57
C ARG A 112 2.08 -17.78 -0.65
N ASN A 113 1.24 -18.71 -1.11
CA ASN A 113 -0.19 -18.48 -1.20
C ASN A 113 -0.82 -18.44 0.20
N ALA A 114 -0.44 -19.34 1.10
CA ALA A 114 -0.90 -19.30 2.49
C ALA A 114 -0.49 -17.99 3.21
N VAL A 115 0.70 -17.45 2.93
CA VAL A 115 1.13 -16.14 3.44
C VAL A 115 0.25 -15.02 2.90
N ILE A 116 -0.09 -15.03 1.60
CA ILE A 116 -0.98 -14.04 0.98
C ILE A 116 -2.39 -14.13 1.57
N ASP A 117 -2.94 -15.33 1.68
CA ASP A 117 -4.28 -15.59 2.23
C ASP A 117 -4.39 -15.10 3.68
N LEU A 118 -3.38 -15.43 4.49
CA LEU A 118 -3.33 -15.02 5.89
C LEU A 118 -3.25 -13.50 6.03
N ALA A 119 -2.37 -12.83 5.27
CA ALA A 119 -2.22 -11.39 5.30
C ALA A 119 -3.51 -10.67 4.89
N ALA A 120 -4.13 -11.09 3.78
CA ALA A 120 -5.38 -10.53 3.30
C ALA A 120 -6.57 -10.79 4.26
N THR A 121 -6.59 -11.95 4.93
CA THR A 121 -7.62 -12.28 5.93
C THR A 121 -7.50 -11.39 7.17
N ILE A 122 -6.28 -11.13 7.64
CA ILE A 122 -6.03 -10.22 8.78
C ILE A 122 -6.47 -8.79 8.43
N GLU A 123 -6.19 -8.32 7.23
CA GLU A 123 -6.55 -6.96 6.79
C GLU A 123 -8.00 -6.82 6.34
N GLY A 124 -8.66 -7.92 5.94
CA GLY A 124 -10.02 -7.93 5.37
C GLY A 124 -10.07 -7.52 3.88
N HIS A 125 -8.93 -7.21 3.26
CA HIS A 125 -8.81 -6.85 1.84
C HIS A 125 -7.39 -7.15 1.32
N PRO A 126 -7.24 -7.53 0.03
CA PRO A 126 -5.96 -8.01 -0.50
C PRO A 126 -5.11 -6.94 -1.18
N ASP A 127 -5.64 -5.73 -1.40
CA ASP A 127 -5.12 -4.71 -2.30
C ASP A 127 -3.80 -4.04 -1.86
N ASN A 128 -3.44 -4.17 -0.58
CA ASN A 128 -2.13 -3.75 -0.05
C ASN A 128 -1.21 -4.94 0.21
N SER A 129 -1.66 -5.94 0.95
CA SER A 129 -0.83 -7.10 1.32
C SER A 129 -0.36 -7.90 0.12
N THR A 130 -1.21 -8.10 -0.89
CA THR A 130 -0.83 -8.86 -2.10
C THR A 130 0.32 -8.19 -2.87
N PRO A 131 0.25 -6.91 -3.28
CA PRO A 131 1.38 -6.27 -3.93
C PRO A 131 2.59 -6.10 -3.00
N ALA A 132 2.41 -5.92 -1.67
CA ALA A 132 3.53 -5.90 -0.74
C ALA A 132 4.32 -7.21 -0.77
N ILE A 133 3.65 -8.37 -0.87
CA ILE A 133 4.29 -9.69 -0.91
C ILE A 133 4.86 -10.01 -2.29
N LEU A 134 4.13 -9.68 -3.36
CA LEU A 134 4.46 -10.11 -4.73
C LEU A 134 5.31 -9.11 -5.51
N GLY A 135 5.29 -7.85 -5.12
CA GLY A 135 5.76 -6.75 -5.95
C GLY A 135 4.82 -6.48 -7.14
N GLY A 136 5.10 -5.43 -7.88
CA GLY A 136 4.39 -5.07 -9.09
C GLY A 136 2.98 -4.53 -8.85
N PHE A 137 2.22 -4.48 -9.92
CA PHE A 137 0.80 -4.17 -9.92
C PHE A 137 -0.01 -5.47 -9.76
N CYS A 138 -0.90 -5.49 -8.78
CA CYS A 138 -1.72 -6.66 -8.48
C CYS A 138 -3.22 -6.33 -8.59
N VAL A 139 -3.95 -7.27 -9.19
CA VAL A 139 -5.41 -7.36 -9.10
C VAL A 139 -5.72 -8.57 -8.26
N ALA A 140 -6.48 -8.40 -7.17
CA ALA A 140 -6.71 -9.45 -6.20
C ALA A 140 -8.15 -9.45 -5.66
N LEU A 141 -8.67 -10.65 -5.39
CA LEU A 141 -9.99 -10.89 -4.83
C LEU A 141 -9.85 -11.86 -3.65
N LEU A 142 -10.27 -11.43 -2.46
CA LEU A 142 -10.40 -12.32 -1.30
C LEU A 142 -11.79 -12.94 -1.30
N GLU A 143 -11.87 -14.26 -1.38
CA GLU A 143 -13.10 -15.03 -1.34
C GLU A 143 -12.93 -16.30 -0.51
N ASN A 144 -13.78 -16.50 0.49
CA ASN A 144 -13.75 -17.68 1.38
C ASN A 144 -12.37 -17.95 2.01
N GLY A 145 -11.64 -16.89 2.38
CA GLY A 145 -10.30 -16.99 2.99
C GLY A 145 -9.16 -17.27 2.01
N HIS A 146 -9.44 -17.30 0.70
CA HIS A 146 -8.46 -17.48 -0.36
C HIS A 146 -8.36 -16.26 -1.25
N VAL A 147 -7.13 -15.87 -1.63
CA VAL A 147 -6.87 -14.74 -2.52
C VAL A 147 -6.62 -15.20 -3.95
N HIS A 148 -7.58 -14.95 -4.81
CA HIS A 148 -7.37 -15.04 -6.24
C HIS A 148 -6.64 -13.79 -6.70
N HIS A 149 -5.47 -13.93 -7.32
CA HIS A 149 -4.67 -12.77 -7.71
C HIS A 149 -3.98 -12.94 -9.05
N VAL A 150 -3.71 -11.82 -9.68
CA VAL A 150 -2.85 -11.72 -10.85
C VAL A 150 -1.87 -10.58 -10.62
N ARG A 151 -0.57 -10.89 -10.72
CA ARG A 151 0.47 -9.87 -10.82
C ARG A 151 0.61 -9.47 -12.28
N VAL A 152 0.33 -8.21 -12.56
CA VAL A 152 0.30 -7.68 -13.93
C VAL A 152 1.60 -6.88 -14.17
N PRO A 153 2.31 -7.09 -15.28
CA PRO A 153 3.45 -6.26 -15.64
C PRO A 153 3.05 -4.79 -15.81
N VAL A 154 3.83 -3.90 -15.21
CA VAL A 154 3.66 -2.45 -15.38
C VAL A 154 4.51 -1.99 -16.58
N HIS A 155 3.91 -1.20 -17.46
CA HIS A 155 4.65 -0.68 -18.62
C HIS A 155 5.82 0.20 -18.18
N GLY A 156 7.02 -0.11 -18.64
CA GLY A 156 8.28 0.52 -18.19
C GLY A 156 8.46 2.01 -18.48
N ALA A 157 7.49 2.66 -19.14
CA ALA A 157 7.52 4.08 -19.47
C ALA A 157 6.95 4.99 -18.37
N ILE A 158 6.46 4.44 -17.24
CA ILE A 158 5.85 5.22 -16.18
C ILE A 158 6.64 5.13 -14.87
N ASP A 159 6.58 6.20 -14.10
CA ASP A 159 6.96 6.30 -12.70
C ASP A 159 5.79 6.88 -11.89
N PHE A 160 5.96 7.00 -10.59
CA PHE A 160 4.95 7.52 -9.68
C PHE A 160 5.49 8.72 -8.92
N VAL A 161 4.70 9.79 -8.80
CA VAL A 161 4.99 10.88 -7.88
C VAL A 161 3.91 10.88 -6.80
N VAL A 162 4.35 10.73 -5.56
CA VAL A 162 3.48 10.66 -4.39
C VAL A 162 3.49 12.01 -3.69
N PHE A 163 2.33 12.63 -3.58
CA PHE A 163 2.10 13.81 -2.78
C PHE A 163 1.67 13.37 -1.38
N ILE A 164 2.47 13.68 -0.37
CA ILE A 164 2.29 13.21 1.00
C ILE A 164 2.05 14.43 1.90
N PRO A 165 0.86 14.56 2.53
CA PRO A 165 0.62 15.64 3.48
C PRO A 165 1.24 15.35 4.86
N ASP A 166 1.36 16.39 5.69
CA ASP A 166 1.86 16.27 7.06
C ASP A 166 0.82 15.79 8.08
N PHE A 167 -0.48 15.78 7.71
CA PHE A 167 -1.57 15.29 8.54
C PHE A 167 -1.90 13.80 8.27
N GLN A 168 -2.57 13.17 9.22
CA GLN A 168 -2.95 11.76 9.20
C GLN A 168 -4.43 11.56 8.89
N LEU A 169 -4.77 10.45 8.23
CA LEU A 169 -6.14 9.99 8.05
C LEU A 169 -6.24 8.50 8.37
N SER A 170 -7.04 8.15 9.38
CA SER A 170 -7.25 6.73 9.71
C SER A 170 -8.09 6.03 8.64
N THR A 171 -7.77 4.78 8.36
CA THR A 171 -8.54 3.94 7.42
C THR A 171 -9.98 3.77 7.87
N GLU A 172 -10.22 3.64 9.18
CA GLU A 172 -11.57 3.55 9.76
C GLU A 172 -12.42 4.79 9.42
N LYS A 173 -11.88 6.01 9.65
CA LYS A 173 -12.56 7.26 9.32
C LYS A 173 -12.82 7.37 7.82
N ALA A 174 -11.85 7.00 6.98
CA ALA A 174 -12.00 7.03 5.53
C ALA A 174 -13.03 6.01 5.01
N ARG A 175 -13.16 4.83 5.66
CA ARG A 175 -14.21 3.84 5.35
C ARG A 175 -15.59 4.30 5.84
N ALA A 176 -15.68 4.92 7.01
CA ALA A 176 -16.93 5.42 7.56
C ALA A 176 -17.58 6.53 6.71
N ALA A 177 -16.81 7.24 5.88
CA ALA A 177 -17.31 8.25 4.95
C ALA A 177 -18.02 7.66 3.72
N LEU A 178 -17.87 6.36 3.45
CA LEU A 178 -18.42 5.73 2.26
C LEU A 178 -19.93 5.45 2.39
N PRO A 179 -20.71 5.58 1.31
CA PRO A 179 -22.13 5.24 1.32
C PRO A 179 -22.31 3.72 1.47
N LYS A 180 -23.41 3.31 2.10
CA LYS A 180 -23.79 1.88 2.22
C LYS A 180 -24.36 1.30 0.93
N THR A 181 -24.84 2.12 0.03
CA THR A 181 -25.42 1.77 -1.26
C THR A 181 -24.92 2.72 -2.32
N ILE A 182 -24.81 2.26 -3.55
CA ILE A 182 -24.38 3.04 -4.71
C ILE A 182 -25.42 2.90 -5.84
N ASP A 183 -25.47 3.88 -6.73
CA ASP A 183 -26.28 3.82 -7.92
C ASP A 183 -25.71 2.79 -8.91
N HIS A 184 -26.58 2.11 -9.64
CA HIS A 184 -26.18 1.12 -10.66
C HIS A 184 -25.29 1.76 -11.75
N HIS A 185 -25.56 3.01 -12.12
CA HIS A 185 -24.72 3.73 -13.08
C HIS A 185 -23.29 3.91 -12.56
N ASP A 186 -23.12 4.26 -11.28
CA ASP A 186 -21.80 4.42 -10.64
C ASP A 186 -21.04 3.08 -10.55
N ALA A 187 -21.77 1.98 -10.29
CA ALA A 187 -21.18 0.66 -10.32
C ALA A 187 -20.62 0.32 -11.72
N VAL A 188 -21.39 0.57 -12.78
CA VAL A 188 -20.97 0.36 -14.18
C VAL A 188 -19.81 1.29 -14.56
N TYR A 189 -19.87 2.57 -14.12
CA TYR A 189 -18.79 3.53 -14.31
C TYR A 189 -17.46 3.02 -13.76
N ASN A 190 -17.45 2.53 -12.51
CA ASN A 190 -16.23 2.02 -11.88
C ASN A 190 -15.75 0.70 -12.49
N LEU A 191 -16.66 -0.23 -12.78
CA LEU A 191 -16.31 -1.52 -13.39
C LEU A 191 -15.55 -1.32 -14.72
N ALA A 192 -16.04 -0.43 -15.58
CA ALA A 192 -15.40 -0.14 -16.86
C ALA A 192 -13.99 0.44 -16.68
N ARG A 193 -13.81 1.34 -15.70
CA ARG A 193 -12.53 2.00 -15.43
C ARG A 193 -11.52 1.09 -14.78
N ALA A 194 -11.94 0.24 -13.86
CA ALA A 194 -11.05 -0.76 -13.25
C ALA A 194 -10.49 -1.74 -14.30
N ALA A 195 -11.36 -2.21 -15.22
CA ALA A 195 -10.94 -3.05 -16.35
C ALA A 195 -9.99 -2.29 -17.30
N LEU A 196 -10.30 -1.02 -17.60
CA LEU A 196 -9.48 -0.18 -18.46
C LEU A 196 -8.11 0.10 -17.82
N LEU A 197 -8.05 0.32 -16.50
CA LEU A 197 -6.80 0.57 -15.77
C LEU A 197 -5.84 -0.63 -15.90
N ALA A 198 -6.33 -1.84 -15.59
CA ALA A 198 -5.53 -3.06 -15.70
C ALA A 198 -5.06 -3.30 -17.15
N GLY A 199 -5.95 -3.14 -18.13
CA GLY A 199 -5.62 -3.26 -19.54
C GLY A 199 -4.60 -2.23 -20.02
N SER A 200 -4.75 -0.98 -19.62
CA SER A 200 -3.86 0.12 -20.04
C SER A 200 -2.46 0.01 -19.46
N LEU A 201 -2.34 -0.34 -18.17
CA LEU A 201 -1.04 -0.55 -17.52
C LEU A 201 -0.26 -1.71 -18.14
N THR A 202 -0.97 -2.78 -18.55
CA THR A 202 -0.35 -3.97 -19.18
C THR A 202 0.09 -3.70 -20.62
N THR A 203 -0.76 -3.04 -21.41
CA THR A 203 -0.56 -2.87 -22.86
C THR A 203 0.20 -1.59 -23.22
N GLY A 204 0.46 -0.71 -22.25
CA GLY A 204 1.10 0.59 -22.49
C GLY A 204 0.18 1.62 -23.15
N LYS A 205 -1.16 1.44 -23.10
CA LYS A 205 -2.14 2.42 -23.57
C LYS A 205 -2.30 3.55 -22.58
N LEU A 206 -1.20 4.31 -22.38
CA LEU A 206 -1.06 5.29 -21.30
C LEU A 206 -2.04 6.47 -21.42
N GLU A 207 -2.50 6.78 -22.62
CA GLU A 207 -3.51 7.80 -22.91
C GLU A 207 -4.86 7.57 -22.22
N ASN A 208 -5.12 6.34 -21.77
CA ASN A 208 -6.35 5.99 -21.07
C ASN A 208 -6.28 6.20 -19.56
N LEU A 209 -5.10 6.44 -18.98
CA LEU A 209 -4.90 6.39 -17.52
C LEU A 209 -5.67 7.48 -16.78
N ASP A 210 -5.85 8.66 -17.37
CA ASP A 210 -6.68 9.71 -16.77
C ASP A 210 -8.13 9.26 -16.60
N ALA A 211 -8.72 8.71 -17.65
CA ALA A 211 -10.07 8.15 -17.57
C ALA A 211 -10.14 6.94 -16.64
N ALA A 212 -9.14 6.05 -16.70
CA ALA A 212 -9.10 4.80 -15.95
C ALA A 212 -8.98 5.01 -14.43
N THR A 213 -8.34 6.09 -13.98
CA THR A 213 -8.21 6.45 -12.55
C THR A 213 -9.42 7.22 -11.99
N GLY A 214 -10.42 7.53 -12.82
CA GLY A 214 -11.70 8.09 -12.37
C GLY A 214 -12.47 7.10 -11.49
N ASP A 215 -13.20 7.61 -10.50
CA ASP A 215 -13.88 6.80 -9.49
C ASP A 215 -15.14 7.48 -8.96
N CYS A 216 -16.18 6.68 -8.70
CA CYS A 216 -17.42 7.07 -8.05
C CYS A 216 -17.67 6.35 -6.72
N LEU A 217 -16.83 5.38 -6.33
CA LEU A 217 -17.08 4.52 -5.17
C LEU A 217 -16.47 5.05 -3.89
N HIS A 218 -15.31 5.69 -3.95
CA HIS A 218 -14.63 6.11 -2.72
C HIS A 218 -14.03 7.52 -2.75
N GLN A 219 -13.38 7.93 -3.85
CA GLN A 219 -12.67 9.21 -3.89
C GLN A 219 -13.57 10.42 -3.62
N PRO A 220 -14.79 10.54 -4.23
CA PRO A 220 -15.66 11.68 -3.99
C PRO A 220 -16.01 11.88 -2.51
N TYR A 221 -16.15 10.79 -1.77
CA TYR A 221 -16.50 10.82 -0.34
C TYR A 221 -15.29 11.08 0.56
N ARG A 222 -14.09 10.67 0.12
CA ARG A 222 -12.83 10.82 0.88
C ARG A 222 -12.20 12.19 0.70
N PHE A 223 -12.39 12.86 -0.42
CA PHE A 223 -11.83 14.20 -0.64
C PHE A 223 -12.29 15.20 0.42
N GLY A 224 -13.50 15.11 0.94
CA GLY A 224 -13.96 15.93 2.05
C GLY A 224 -13.18 15.76 3.37
N LEU A 225 -12.33 14.71 3.47
CA LEU A 225 -11.46 14.43 4.61
C LEU A 225 -9.99 14.78 4.35
N ILE A 226 -9.65 15.19 3.13
CA ILE A 226 -8.26 15.41 2.67
C ILE A 226 -8.14 16.87 2.26
N GLU A 227 -7.59 17.68 3.14
CA GLU A 227 -7.37 19.10 2.86
C GLU A 227 -6.53 19.28 1.58
N ASN A 228 -7.03 20.07 0.64
CA ASN A 228 -6.47 20.31 -0.69
C ASN A 228 -6.32 19.06 -1.59
N GLY A 229 -6.93 17.89 -1.23
CA GLY A 229 -6.75 16.64 -1.97
C GLY A 229 -7.21 16.73 -3.43
N GLU A 230 -8.39 17.30 -3.70
CA GLU A 230 -8.88 17.53 -5.07
C GLU A 230 -8.01 18.52 -5.84
N ASP A 231 -7.51 19.55 -5.16
CA ASP A 231 -6.63 20.53 -5.76
C ASP A 231 -5.31 19.88 -6.20
N ILE A 232 -4.70 19.05 -5.34
CA ILE A 232 -3.48 18.32 -5.67
C ILE A 232 -3.70 17.42 -6.89
N VAL A 233 -4.82 16.67 -6.96
CA VAL A 233 -5.15 15.83 -8.13
C VAL A 233 -5.25 16.70 -9.40
N ARG A 234 -5.96 17.83 -9.31
CA ARG A 234 -6.13 18.73 -10.44
C ARG A 234 -4.78 19.32 -10.90
N GLU A 235 -3.98 19.82 -9.97
CA GLU A 235 -2.68 20.41 -10.27
C GLU A 235 -1.68 19.38 -10.78
N ALA A 236 -1.65 18.15 -10.22
CA ALA A 236 -0.82 17.05 -10.73
C ALA A 236 -1.10 16.77 -12.21
N LYS A 237 -2.39 16.75 -12.61
CA LYS A 237 -2.80 16.58 -14.01
C LYS A 237 -2.37 17.77 -14.88
N LYS A 238 -2.47 19.00 -14.40
CA LYS A 238 -1.98 20.19 -15.14
C LYS A 238 -0.47 20.17 -15.35
N LEU A 239 0.28 19.59 -14.41
CA LEU A 239 1.73 19.37 -14.55
C LEU A 239 2.08 18.29 -15.57
N GLY A 240 1.11 17.51 -16.06
CA GLY A 240 1.30 16.47 -17.05
C GLY A 240 1.19 15.04 -16.55
N ALA A 241 0.58 14.80 -15.37
CA ALA A 241 0.31 13.44 -14.92
C ALA A 241 -0.65 12.74 -15.88
N LEU A 242 -0.36 11.48 -16.16
CA LEU A 242 -1.17 10.58 -16.99
C LEU A 242 -2.47 10.13 -16.27
N GLY A 243 -2.50 10.25 -14.95
CA GLY A 243 -3.61 9.98 -14.06
C GLY A 243 -3.21 10.33 -12.63
N ALA A 244 -4.16 10.66 -11.76
CA ALA A 244 -3.90 10.94 -10.36
C ALA A 244 -5.09 10.51 -9.50
N PHE A 245 -4.79 9.99 -8.29
CA PHE A 245 -5.79 9.36 -7.42
C PHE A 245 -5.36 9.34 -5.95
N ILE A 246 -6.32 9.12 -5.05
CA ILE A 246 -6.06 8.90 -3.63
C ILE A 246 -5.38 7.55 -3.43
N SER A 247 -4.24 7.53 -2.75
CA SER A 247 -3.53 6.30 -2.38
C SER A 247 -4.21 5.60 -1.21
N GLY A 248 -4.71 4.40 -1.43
CA GLY A 248 -5.41 3.62 -0.41
C GLY A 248 -6.59 4.37 0.20
N ALA A 249 -6.57 4.52 1.52
CA ALA A 249 -7.56 5.33 2.26
C ALA A 249 -7.27 6.83 2.20
N GLY A 250 -6.11 7.22 1.71
CA GLY A 250 -5.56 8.56 1.78
C GLY A 250 -4.74 8.77 3.07
N PRO A 251 -4.28 10.00 3.35
CA PRO A 251 -4.54 11.22 2.58
C PRO A 251 -3.59 11.43 1.39
N SER A 252 -2.56 10.61 1.19
CA SER A 252 -1.64 10.79 0.06
C SER A 252 -2.33 10.67 -1.30
N ILE A 253 -1.84 11.44 -2.27
CA ILE A 253 -2.25 11.39 -3.66
C ILE A 253 -1.08 10.81 -4.48
N VAL A 254 -1.39 9.90 -5.38
CA VAL A 254 -0.40 9.35 -6.33
C VAL A 254 -0.71 9.85 -7.73
N ALA A 255 0.29 10.39 -8.40
CA ALA A 255 0.26 10.74 -9.81
C ALA A 255 1.07 9.69 -10.61
N ILE A 256 0.49 9.15 -11.66
CA ILE A 256 1.19 8.34 -12.67
C ILE A 256 1.83 9.32 -13.66
N VAL A 257 3.13 9.22 -13.85
CA VAL A 257 3.88 10.16 -14.68
C VAL A 257 4.66 9.44 -15.77
N TYR A 258 4.89 10.12 -16.89
CA TYR A 258 5.75 9.59 -17.93
C TYR A 258 7.22 9.66 -17.48
N LYS A 259 7.91 8.54 -17.47
CA LYS A 259 9.31 8.42 -17.04
C LYS A 259 10.28 9.29 -17.84
N GLY A 260 9.92 9.65 -19.07
CA GLY A 260 10.67 10.58 -19.91
C GLY A 260 10.58 12.04 -19.45
N ASP A 261 9.58 12.41 -18.65
CA ASP A 261 9.44 13.75 -18.07
C ASP A 261 10.26 13.86 -16.77
N ARG A 262 11.56 14.07 -16.92
CA ARG A 262 12.50 14.11 -15.79
C ARG A 262 12.30 15.29 -14.85
N ASP A 263 11.64 16.34 -15.34
CA ASP A 263 11.43 17.59 -14.58
C ASP A 263 10.10 17.60 -13.82
N TYR A 264 9.25 16.58 -14.02
CA TYR A 264 7.96 16.50 -13.34
C TYR A 264 8.09 16.61 -11.83
N ILE A 265 9.03 15.86 -11.23
CA ILE A 265 9.23 15.89 -9.77
C ILE A 265 9.65 17.29 -9.27
N THR A 266 10.50 17.99 -10.00
CA THR A 266 10.91 19.36 -9.65
C THR A 266 9.71 20.30 -9.65
N ARG A 267 8.89 20.25 -10.73
CA ARG A 267 7.66 21.06 -10.81
C ARG A 267 6.65 20.72 -9.71
N ALA A 268 6.53 19.43 -9.35
CA ALA A 268 5.66 18.98 -8.27
C ALA A 268 6.14 19.47 -6.89
N GLN A 269 7.44 19.45 -6.63
CA GLN A 269 8.03 19.99 -5.40
C GLN A 269 7.84 21.49 -5.31
N GLU A 270 8.11 22.24 -6.36
CA GLU A 270 7.87 23.68 -6.42
C GLU A 270 6.39 24.05 -6.20
N LEU A 271 5.46 23.23 -6.75
CA LEU A 271 4.02 23.39 -6.51
C LEU A 271 3.70 23.27 -5.01
N CYS A 272 4.23 22.22 -4.36
CA CYS A 272 4.03 22.02 -2.93
C CYS A 272 4.59 23.19 -2.13
N GLU A 273 5.83 23.58 -2.36
CA GLU A 273 6.49 24.67 -1.63
C GLU A 273 5.76 26.01 -1.75
N LYS A 274 5.24 26.32 -2.95
CA LYS A 274 4.60 27.62 -3.24
C LYS A 274 3.14 27.71 -2.81
N LEU A 275 2.37 26.63 -2.98
CA LEU A 275 0.91 26.66 -2.84
C LEU A 275 0.37 25.72 -1.76
N TYR A 276 1.11 24.64 -1.44
CA TYR A 276 0.63 23.60 -0.52
C TYR A 276 1.74 23.18 0.46
N PRO A 277 2.21 24.08 1.35
CA PRO A 277 3.39 23.87 2.19
C PRO A 277 3.26 22.68 3.17
N HIS A 278 2.04 22.19 3.40
CA HIS A 278 1.76 20.99 4.20
C HIS A 278 1.89 19.68 3.38
N TRP A 279 2.24 19.78 2.10
CA TRP A 279 2.43 18.66 1.20
C TRP A 279 3.88 18.57 0.73
N LYS A 280 4.39 17.38 0.55
CA LYS A 280 5.67 17.11 -0.10
C LYS A 280 5.49 16.15 -1.26
N ALA A 281 6.25 16.31 -2.33
CA ALA A 281 6.26 15.40 -3.47
C ALA A 281 7.51 14.53 -3.45
N VAL A 282 7.34 13.22 -3.65
CA VAL A 282 8.41 12.22 -3.71
C VAL A 282 8.21 11.35 -4.93
N GLN A 283 9.26 11.17 -5.76
CA GLN A 283 9.20 10.23 -6.88
C GLN A 283 9.55 8.82 -6.40
N LEU A 284 8.72 7.85 -6.75
CA LEU A 284 8.91 6.43 -6.46
C LEU A 284 8.76 5.62 -7.76
N ARG A 285 9.40 4.46 -7.80
CA ARG A 285 9.21 3.47 -8.87
C ARG A 285 8.33 2.35 -8.39
N CYS A 286 7.80 1.58 -9.34
CA CYS A 286 7.20 0.30 -9.02
C CYS A 286 8.27 -0.64 -8.46
N ASP A 287 8.02 -1.20 -7.28
CA ASP A 287 8.82 -2.31 -6.77
C ASP A 287 8.37 -3.60 -7.46
N GLU A 288 9.27 -4.24 -8.19
CA GLU A 288 8.97 -5.46 -8.96
C GLU A 288 9.28 -6.75 -8.19
N VAL A 289 9.81 -6.64 -6.98
CA VAL A 289 10.30 -7.80 -6.20
C VAL A 289 9.31 -8.23 -5.13
N GLY A 290 8.70 -7.27 -4.42
CA GLY A 290 7.89 -7.49 -3.23
C GLY A 290 8.73 -7.74 -1.97
N ALA A 291 8.05 -8.22 -0.94
CA ALA A 291 8.70 -8.48 0.34
C ALA A 291 9.74 -9.61 0.23
N THR A 292 10.87 -9.39 0.90
CA THR A 292 11.97 -10.35 0.99
C THR A 292 12.26 -10.67 2.44
N VAL A 293 12.67 -11.91 2.71
CA VAL A 293 13.11 -12.34 4.03
C VAL A 293 14.45 -13.07 3.93
N LYS A 294 15.35 -12.82 4.89
CA LYS A 294 16.66 -13.50 4.97
C LYS A 294 17.07 -13.76 6.41
N ARG A 295 17.80 -14.85 6.64
CA ARG A 295 18.49 -15.10 7.92
C ARG A 295 19.70 -14.18 8.03
N LEU A 296 19.92 -13.61 9.22
CA LEU A 296 21.08 -12.79 9.56
C LEU A 296 22.12 -13.61 10.29
#